data_d529b01ca56187341bda6b209a87f1a6
#
_entry.id   d529b01ca56187341bda6b209a87f1a6
#
_cell.length_a   1.000
_cell.length_b   1.000
_cell.length_c   1.000
_cell.angle_alpha   90.00
_cell.angle_beta   90.00
_cell.angle_gamma   90.00
#
_symmetry.space_group_name_H-M   'P 1'
#
loop_
_entity.id
_entity.type
_entity.pdbx_description
1 polymer ?
#
loop_
_entity_poly.entity_id
_entity_poly.type
_entity_poly.pdbx_seq_one_letter_code
_entity_poly.pdbx_strand_id
1 'polypeptide(L)'
;MNNTRKNISDELIYLYNTGKLYHAYRTFGAHIEDGGVQFTVWAPDVNAVRVAGDFNGWDTSDDSCRLETIGETGIHTGFTSGARAGDLYKYEIELKDGTRILKADPFAFGAELRPGTASKICDISYKWKDSKWMKKRAEANTFSSPMNIYEVHLGSWKRYEGENGFYSYKELAEQLVPYVKDMGYTHVELLPVMEHPLDASWGYQVTGYYAPTARHGSPKE
;
A
#
# COMPACT_ATOMS: atom_id res chain seq x y z
N MET A 1 7.11 13.63 25.19
CA MET A 1 6.95 12.47 24.33
C MET A 1 8.13 12.44 23.37
N ASN A 2 8.93 11.36 23.35
CA ASN A 2 10.09 11.28 22.46
C ASN A 2 9.57 11.05 21.04
N ASN A 3 9.53 12.08 20.25
CA ASN A 3 9.29 12.01 18.82
C ASN A 3 10.56 11.41 18.19
N THR A 4 10.65 10.08 18.16
CA THR A 4 11.83 9.40 17.63
C THR A 4 11.79 9.54 16.11
N ARG A 5 12.51 10.53 15.60
CA ARG A 5 12.74 10.71 14.16
C ARG A 5 13.31 9.43 13.58
N LYS A 6 12.66 8.82 12.62
CA LYS A 6 13.36 7.93 11.69
C LYS A 6 14.44 8.78 11.02
N ASN A 7 15.70 8.37 11.17
CA ASN A 7 16.83 9.17 10.68
C ASN A 7 16.85 9.06 9.16
N ILE A 8 16.12 9.96 8.47
CA ILE A 8 16.14 10.05 7.02
C ILE A 8 17.46 10.72 6.66
N SER A 9 18.38 9.94 6.08
CA SER A 9 19.73 10.42 5.74
C SER A 9 19.74 11.35 4.54
N ASP A 10 20.74 12.21 4.45
CA ASP A 10 20.95 13.09 3.29
C ASP A 10 21.09 12.29 1.98
N GLU A 11 21.71 11.09 2.05
CA GLU A 11 21.79 10.18 0.92
C GLU A 11 20.41 9.72 0.43
N LEU A 12 19.50 9.37 1.35
CA LEU A 12 18.13 8.98 1.01
C LEU A 12 17.39 10.14 0.34
N ILE A 13 17.52 11.36 0.90
CA ILE A 13 16.93 12.56 0.32
C ILE A 13 17.46 12.82 -1.09
N TYR A 14 18.78 12.71 -1.28
CA TYR A 14 19.40 12.86 -2.59
C TYR A 14 18.89 11.81 -3.60
N LEU A 15 18.82 10.53 -3.20
CA LEU A 15 18.33 9.46 -4.05
C LEU A 15 16.85 9.65 -4.42
N TYR A 16 16.04 10.12 -3.46
CA TYR A 16 14.63 10.43 -3.71
C TYR A 16 14.47 11.56 -4.72
N ASN A 17 15.14 12.69 -4.49
CA ASN A 17 15.06 13.88 -5.35
C ASN A 17 15.61 13.63 -6.77
N THR A 18 16.53 12.70 -6.93
CA THR A 18 17.10 12.31 -8.23
C THR A 18 16.35 11.16 -8.91
N GLY A 19 15.25 10.66 -8.32
CA GLY A 19 14.46 9.54 -8.86
C GLY A 19 15.18 8.19 -8.81
N LYS A 20 16.20 8.05 -7.95
CA LYS A 20 17.02 6.83 -7.83
C LYS A 20 16.70 6.00 -6.59
N LEU A 21 15.76 6.43 -5.76
CA LEU A 21 15.31 5.68 -4.58
C LEU A 21 14.28 4.64 -4.98
N TYR A 22 14.67 3.55 -5.62
CA TYR A 22 13.79 2.50 -6.14
C TYR A 22 13.00 1.76 -5.05
N HIS A 23 13.39 1.89 -3.80
CA HIS A 23 12.71 1.30 -2.64
C HIS A 23 12.11 2.37 -1.72
N ALA A 24 11.61 3.48 -2.29
CA ALA A 24 11.02 4.59 -1.55
C ALA A 24 9.94 4.13 -0.56
N TYR A 25 9.15 3.12 -0.91
CA TYR A 25 8.12 2.50 -0.06
C TYR A 25 8.65 1.95 1.29
N ARG A 26 9.96 1.74 1.44
CA ARG A 26 10.56 1.33 2.73
C ARG A 26 10.70 2.46 3.73
N THR A 27 10.57 3.70 3.26
CA THR A 27 10.71 4.93 4.06
C THR A 27 9.44 5.73 4.07
N PHE A 28 8.83 5.92 2.91
CA PHE A 28 7.56 6.63 2.76
C PHE A 28 6.38 5.73 3.07
N GLY A 29 5.28 6.32 3.55
CA GLY A 29 4.10 5.60 3.99
C GLY A 29 4.01 5.50 5.51
N ALA A 30 3.17 4.57 5.97
CA ALA A 30 2.96 4.24 7.38
C ALA A 30 3.69 2.95 7.73
N HIS A 31 4.67 3.03 8.62
CA HIS A 31 5.49 1.90 9.06
C HIS A 31 5.29 1.61 10.53
N ILE A 32 4.88 0.39 10.86
CA ILE A 32 4.68 -0.06 12.23
C ILE A 32 6.05 -0.23 12.89
N GLU A 33 6.21 0.41 14.05
CA GLU A 33 7.39 0.33 14.90
C GLU A 33 6.97 0.03 16.36
N ASP A 34 7.93 -0.16 17.25
CA ASP A 34 7.64 -0.42 18.66
C ASP A 34 6.85 0.74 19.28
N GLY A 35 5.64 0.46 19.73
CA GLY A 35 4.77 1.41 20.41
C GLY A 35 3.94 2.33 19.52
N GLY A 36 4.00 2.21 18.20
CA GLY A 36 3.19 3.06 17.31
C GLY A 36 3.52 2.92 15.82
N VAL A 37 3.35 4.01 15.09
CA VAL A 37 3.54 4.05 13.64
C VAL A 37 4.34 5.29 13.25
N GLN A 38 5.36 5.08 12.43
CA GLN A 38 6.10 6.13 11.75
C GLN A 38 5.42 6.48 10.44
N PHE A 39 5.05 7.73 10.25
CA PHE A 39 4.50 8.28 9.01
C PHE A 39 5.54 9.12 8.29
N THR A 40 5.65 8.95 6.98
CA THR A 40 6.53 9.77 6.14
C THR A 40 5.87 10.03 4.80
N VAL A 41 5.80 11.29 4.40
CA VAL A 41 5.19 11.72 3.14
C VAL A 41 5.98 12.85 2.51
N TRP A 42 5.97 12.92 1.19
CA TRP A 42 6.48 14.06 0.44
C TRP A 42 5.32 14.97 0.04
N ALA A 43 5.32 16.18 0.55
CA ALA A 43 4.33 17.22 0.28
C ALA A 43 5.05 18.57 0.22
N PRO A 44 5.62 18.94 -0.94
CA PRO A 44 6.31 20.21 -1.09
C PRO A 44 5.33 21.40 -1.11
N ASP A 45 5.84 22.57 -0.83
CA ASP A 45 5.11 23.85 -0.94
C ASP A 45 3.83 23.96 -0.09
N VAL A 46 3.81 23.31 1.07
CA VAL A 46 2.70 23.37 2.04
C VAL A 46 3.13 24.03 3.34
N ASN A 47 2.17 24.51 4.15
CA ASN A 47 2.44 25.07 5.45
C ASN A 47 2.65 23.99 6.53
N ALA A 48 1.86 22.92 6.47
CA ALA A 48 1.95 21.82 7.42
C ALA A 48 1.33 20.54 6.84
N VAL A 49 1.77 19.42 7.37
CA VAL A 49 1.12 18.12 7.19
C VAL A 49 0.82 17.54 8.57
N ARG A 50 -0.40 17.02 8.74
CA ARG A 50 -0.85 16.31 9.94
C ARG A 50 -1.38 14.93 9.56
N VAL A 51 -1.41 14.02 10.51
CA VAL A 51 -2.03 12.70 10.29
C VAL A 51 -3.36 12.64 11.03
N ALA A 52 -4.44 12.45 10.30
CA ALA A 52 -5.79 12.20 10.84
C ALA A 52 -6.12 10.72 10.69
N GLY A 53 -6.65 10.08 11.72
CA GLY A 53 -7.03 8.67 11.65
C GLY A 53 -7.80 8.19 12.87
N ASP A 54 -8.11 6.89 12.90
CA ASP A 54 -8.87 6.27 13.97
C ASP A 54 -8.20 6.44 15.35
N PHE A 55 -6.87 6.47 15.38
CA PHE A 55 -6.05 6.60 16.58
C PHE A 55 -6.14 7.98 17.27
N ASN A 56 -6.62 9.00 16.58
CA ASN A 56 -6.85 10.35 17.14
C ASN A 56 -8.29 10.86 16.90
N GLY A 57 -9.24 9.96 16.57
CA GLY A 57 -10.63 10.32 16.30
C GLY A 57 -10.80 11.26 15.10
N TRP A 58 -9.83 11.26 14.17
CA TRP A 58 -9.80 12.15 13.00
C TRP A 58 -9.67 13.63 13.34
N ASP A 59 -9.30 13.94 14.59
CA ASP A 59 -9.07 15.30 15.08
C ASP A 59 -7.59 15.69 14.89
N THR A 60 -7.36 16.76 14.15
CA THR A 60 -6.05 17.32 13.85
C THR A 60 -5.82 18.68 14.53
N SER A 61 -6.68 19.06 15.47
CA SER A 61 -6.55 20.32 16.24
C SER A 61 -5.35 20.33 17.17
N ASP A 62 -4.87 19.15 17.60
CA ASP A 62 -3.67 19.00 18.43
C ASP A 62 -2.41 18.91 17.56
N ASP A 63 -1.41 19.72 17.90
CA ASP A 63 -0.09 19.71 17.24
C ASP A 63 0.66 18.36 17.39
N SER A 64 0.24 17.47 18.27
CA SER A 64 0.83 16.13 18.41
C SER A 64 0.69 15.27 17.17
N CYS A 65 -0.29 15.56 16.28
CA CYS A 65 -0.50 14.88 15.01
C CYS A 65 0.27 15.51 13.83
N ARG A 66 0.97 16.63 14.08
CA ARG A 66 1.76 17.33 13.07
C ARG A 66 3.07 16.61 12.79
N LEU A 67 3.36 16.40 11.51
CA LEU A 67 4.64 15.88 11.05
C LEU A 67 5.69 16.97 10.99
N GLU A 68 6.93 16.65 11.34
CA GLU A 68 8.07 17.55 11.20
C GLU A 68 8.53 17.59 9.74
N THR A 69 8.79 18.80 9.24
CA THR A 69 9.40 18.99 7.91
C THR A 69 10.92 18.81 7.99
N ILE A 70 11.50 18.07 7.07
CA ILE A 70 12.95 17.90 6.98
C ILE A 70 13.55 19.00 6.10
N GLY A 71 14.04 20.07 6.70
CA GLY A 71 14.63 21.19 5.99
C GLY A 71 13.68 21.74 4.90
N GLU A 72 14.21 21.99 3.70
CA GLU A 72 13.45 22.47 2.54
C GLU A 72 13.14 21.34 1.52
N THR A 73 13.18 20.08 1.95
CA THR A 73 13.04 18.91 1.06
C THR A 73 11.61 18.61 0.64
N GLY A 74 10.62 19.17 1.35
CA GLY A 74 9.21 18.81 1.21
C GLY A 74 8.86 17.46 1.84
N ILE A 75 9.80 16.78 2.53
CA ILE A 75 9.55 15.55 3.26
C ILE A 75 9.08 15.88 4.67
N HIS A 76 7.95 15.28 5.04
CA HIS A 76 7.35 15.40 6.38
C HIS A 76 7.37 14.02 7.03
N THR A 77 7.78 13.95 8.29
CA THR A 77 7.87 12.68 9.02
C THR A 77 7.51 12.86 10.48
N GLY A 78 6.96 11.82 11.10
CA GLY A 78 6.61 11.83 12.53
C GLY A 78 6.12 10.49 13.02
N PHE A 79 6.28 10.27 14.32
CA PHE A 79 5.86 9.06 15.01
C PHE A 79 4.58 9.31 15.82
N THR A 80 3.60 8.45 15.67
CA THR A 80 2.32 8.50 16.42
C THR A 80 2.19 7.29 17.31
N SER A 81 2.26 7.50 18.63
CA SER A 81 1.99 6.46 19.61
C SER A 81 0.49 6.14 19.63
N GLY A 82 0.15 4.84 19.77
CA GLY A 82 -1.24 4.38 19.79
C GLY A 82 -1.82 4.06 18.41
N ALA A 83 -1.26 4.55 17.33
CA ALA A 83 -1.60 4.09 15.98
C ALA A 83 -1.14 2.64 15.78
N ARG A 84 -1.93 1.81 15.10
CA ARG A 84 -1.71 0.37 14.97
C ARG A 84 -2.21 -0.19 13.64
N ALA A 85 -1.81 -1.43 13.35
CA ALA A 85 -2.33 -2.15 12.19
C ALA A 85 -3.87 -2.21 12.22
N GLY A 86 -4.47 -1.91 11.10
CA GLY A 86 -5.93 -1.87 10.91
C GLY A 86 -6.53 -0.48 10.95
N ASP A 87 -5.90 0.48 11.62
CA ASP A 87 -6.41 1.85 11.68
C ASP A 87 -6.43 2.51 10.30
N LEU A 88 -7.47 3.27 10.04
CA LEU A 88 -7.60 4.11 8.87
C LEU A 88 -6.97 5.48 9.13
N TYR A 89 -6.38 6.07 8.08
CA TYR A 89 -5.76 7.38 8.17
C TYR A 89 -5.75 8.14 6.85
N LYS A 90 -5.56 9.45 6.95
CA LYS A 90 -5.23 10.36 5.84
C LYS A 90 -4.21 11.38 6.29
N TYR A 91 -3.52 11.99 5.34
CA TYR A 91 -2.77 13.22 5.59
C TYR A 91 -3.70 14.41 5.44
N GLU A 92 -3.77 15.26 6.47
CA GLU A 92 -4.31 16.62 6.37
C GLU A 92 -3.19 17.55 5.94
N ILE A 93 -3.33 18.13 4.78
CA ILE A 93 -2.36 19.03 4.17
C ILE A 93 -2.90 20.45 4.28
N GLU A 94 -2.15 21.32 4.94
CA GLU A 94 -2.43 22.75 5.04
C GLU A 94 -1.68 23.51 3.93
N LEU A 95 -2.42 23.97 2.96
CA LEU A 95 -1.88 24.71 1.82
C LEU A 95 -1.40 26.13 2.23
N LYS A 96 -0.67 26.80 1.34
CA LYS A 96 -0.12 28.16 1.58
C LYS A 96 -1.19 29.22 1.86
N ASP A 97 -2.39 29.05 1.33
CA ASP A 97 -3.54 29.93 1.57
C ASP A 97 -4.31 29.61 2.86
N GLY A 98 -3.86 28.62 3.64
CA GLY A 98 -4.50 28.16 4.86
C GLY A 98 -5.62 27.13 4.64
N THR A 99 -5.94 26.79 3.41
CA THR A 99 -6.91 25.72 3.11
C THR A 99 -6.38 24.38 3.58
N ARG A 100 -7.22 23.56 4.23
CA ARG A 100 -6.89 22.20 4.66
C ARG A 100 -7.61 21.17 3.81
N ILE A 101 -6.87 20.20 3.30
CA ILE A 101 -7.38 19.12 2.47
C ILE A 101 -6.91 17.76 3.01
N LEU A 102 -7.80 16.77 2.96
CA LEU A 102 -7.46 15.40 3.31
C LEU A 102 -7.03 14.62 2.06
N LYS A 103 -5.88 13.95 2.14
CA LYS A 103 -5.33 13.11 1.05
C LYS A 103 -4.98 11.72 1.56
N ALA A 104 -5.25 10.72 0.73
CA ALA A 104 -4.74 9.37 0.96
C ALA A 104 -3.21 9.34 0.82
N ASP A 105 -2.58 8.38 1.47
CA ASP A 105 -1.13 8.16 1.38
C ASP A 105 -0.77 7.47 0.06
N PRO A 106 0.08 8.08 -0.77
CA PRO A 106 0.50 7.46 -2.03
C PRO A 106 1.36 6.20 -1.86
N PHE A 107 1.93 5.98 -0.67
CA PHE A 107 2.75 4.82 -0.33
C PHE A 107 2.04 3.83 0.62
N ALA A 108 0.73 3.99 0.83
CA ALA A 108 -0.04 3.08 1.68
C ALA A 108 0.02 1.63 1.16
N PHE A 109 0.16 0.68 2.07
CA PHE A 109 0.13 -0.76 1.77
C PHE A 109 -1.27 -1.35 1.81
N GLY A 110 -2.27 -0.58 2.18
CA GLY A 110 -3.67 -0.97 2.16
C GLY A 110 -4.57 0.25 2.11
N ALA A 111 -5.81 0.02 1.73
CA ALA A 111 -6.82 1.05 1.60
C ALA A 111 -8.12 0.62 2.28
N GLU A 112 -8.94 1.61 2.58
CA GLU A 112 -10.32 1.41 2.96
C GLU A 112 -11.11 0.85 1.78
N LEU A 113 -12.06 -0.05 2.05
CA LEU A 113 -12.96 -0.55 1.01
C LEU A 113 -13.84 0.60 0.49
N ARG A 114 -13.96 0.69 -0.83
CA ARG A 114 -14.82 1.70 -1.46
C ARG A 114 -16.27 1.65 -0.92
N PRO A 115 -16.99 2.77 -0.80
CA PRO A 115 -16.67 4.11 -1.29
C PRO A 115 -15.69 4.90 -0.41
N GLY A 116 -15.18 4.32 0.65
CA GLY A 116 -14.17 4.94 1.48
C GLY A 116 -12.89 5.27 0.70
N THR A 117 -12.14 6.25 1.18
CA THR A 117 -10.95 6.78 0.49
C THR A 117 -9.75 6.94 1.43
N ALA A 118 -9.82 6.36 2.63
CA ALA A 118 -8.71 6.40 3.56
C ALA A 118 -7.63 5.36 3.21
N SER A 119 -6.42 5.64 3.61
CA SER A 119 -5.34 4.66 3.66
C SER A 119 -5.48 3.80 4.92
N LYS A 120 -4.93 2.59 4.90
CA LYS A 120 -4.97 1.66 6.02
C LYS A 120 -3.57 1.29 6.45
N ILE A 121 -3.31 1.35 7.75
CA ILE A 121 -2.05 0.89 8.33
C ILE A 121 -2.02 -0.64 8.25
N CYS A 122 -1.03 -1.19 7.53
CA CYS A 122 -0.91 -2.62 7.32
C CYS A 122 0.41 -3.16 7.87
N ASP A 123 0.33 -4.26 8.62
CA ASP A 123 1.50 -5.09 8.87
C ASP A 123 1.73 -5.97 7.64
N ILE A 124 2.80 -5.68 6.90
CA ILE A 124 3.21 -6.42 5.69
C ILE A 124 4.25 -7.50 5.98
N SER A 125 4.57 -7.75 7.25
CA SER A 125 5.47 -8.84 7.62
C SER A 125 4.89 -10.18 7.17
N TYR A 126 5.66 -10.95 6.42
CA TYR A 126 5.24 -12.25 5.93
C TYR A 126 6.41 -13.25 5.92
N LYS A 127 6.16 -14.46 6.41
CA LYS A 127 7.13 -15.54 6.38
C LYS A 127 6.91 -16.45 5.18
N TRP A 128 7.66 -16.23 4.12
CA TRP A 128 7.61 -17.02 2.91
C TRP A 128 7.97 -18.49 3.16
N LYS A 129 7.26 -19.41 2.51
CA LYS A 129 7.48 -20.86 2.58
C LYS A 129 7.76 -21.43 1.18
N ASP A 130 8.35 -20.65 0.31
CA ASP A 130 8.53 -20.90 -1.12
C ASP A 130 9.96 -21.24 -1.54
N SER A 131 10.88 -21.44 -0.59
CA SER A 131 12.31 -21.68 -0.87
C SER A 131 12.57 -22.83 -1.85
N LYS A 132 11.75 -23.89 -1.79
CA LYS A 132 11.81 -25.03 -2.70
C LYS A 132 11.47 -24.65 -4.15
N TRP A 133 10.44 -23.81 -4.30
CA TRP A 133 10.03 -23.27 -5.59
C TRP A 133 11.07 -22.28 -6.13
N MET A 134 11.59 -21.37 -5.29
CA MET A 134 12.61 -20.41 -5.66
C MET A 134 13.90 -21.09 -6.16
N LYS A 135 14.32 -22.19 -5.51
CA LYS A 135 15.46 -22.97 -5.98
C LYS A 135 15.18 -23.57 -7.37
N LYS A 136 14.04 -24.23 -7.55
CA LYS A 136 13.63 -24.80 -8.85
C LYS A 136 13.56 -23.74 -9.95
N ARG A 137 13.03 -22.54 -9.63
CA ARG A 137 12.95 -21.40 -10.55
C ARG A 137 14.32 -20.94 -10.99
N ALA A 138 15.29 -20.84 -10.06
CA ALA A 138 16.65 -20.41 -10.38
C ALA A 138 17.40 -21.37 -11.31
N GLU A 139 17.07 -22.68 -11.24
CA GLU A 139 17.64 -23.73 -12.06
C GLU A 139 16.92 -23.91 -13.42
N ALA A 140 15.75 -23.28 -13.60
CA ALA A 140 14.93 -23.45 -14.80
C ALA A 140 15.47 -22.66 -15.98
N ASN A 141 15.53 -23.30 -17.16
CA ASN A 141 15.81 -22.60 -18.41
C ASN A 141 14.52 -22.03 -19.02
N THR A 142 14.16 -20.83 -18.59
CA THR A 142 12.90 -20.18 -18.99
C THR A 142 12.83 -19.84 -20.48
N PHE A 143 13.97 -19.63 -21.14
CA PHE A 143 14.03 -19.26 -22.57
C PHE A 143 13.82 -20.43 -23.53
N SER A 144 13.96 -21.66 -23.06
CA SER A 144 13.74 -22.89 -23.87
C SER A 144 12.54 -23.70 -23.42
N SER A 145 11.77 -23.22 -22.42
CA SER A 145 10.60 -23.92 -21.93
C SER A 145 9.33 -23.39 -22.59
N PRO A 146 8.33 -24.25 -22.87
CA PRO A 146 7.03 -23.79 -23.34
C PRO A 146 6.38 -22.81 -22.38
N MET A 147 5.73 -21.78 -22.91
CA MET A 147 5.01 -20.79 -22.13
C MET A 147 3.54 -20.76 -22.58
N ASN A 148 2.63 -20.95 -21.62
CA ASN A 148 1.19 -20.81 -21.80
C ASN A 148 0.67 -19.91 -20.67
N ILE A 149 0.15 -18.73 -21.04
CA ILE A 149 -0.23 -17.67 -20.10
C ILE A 149 -1.74 -17.62 -20.00
N TYR A 150 -2.29 -17.61 -18.81
CA TYR A 150 -3.69 -17.35 -18.53
C TYR A 150 -3.82 -15.93 -17.97
N GLU A 151 -4.32 -15.01 -18.81
CA GLU A 151 -4.65 -13.66 -18.39
C GLU A 151 -6.02 -13.65 -17.70
N VAL A 152 -6.13 -13.02 -16.54
CA VAL A 152 -7.36 -13.05 -15.75
C VAL A 152 -7.60 -11.77 -14.97
N HIS A 153 -8.84 -11.29 -15.02
CA HIS A 153 -9.35 -10.27 -14.13
C HIS A 153 -10.04 -10.94 -12.94
N LEU A 154 -9.48 -10.81 -11.74
CA LEU A 154 -9.95 -11.52 -10.55
C LEU A 154 -11.42 -11.19 -10.22
N GLY A 155 -11.83 -9.94 -10.37
CA GLY A 155 -13.18 -9.49 -10.03
C GLY A 155 -14.28 -10.00 -10.96
N SER A 156 -13.95 -10.54 -12.14
CA SER A 156 -14.94 -11.06 -13.11
C SER A 156 -14.71 -12.53 -13.51
N TRP A 157 -13.65 -13.16 -13.03
CA TRP A 157 -13.35 -14.57 -13.34
C TRP A 157 -14.47 -15.52 -12.89
N LYS A 158 -14.95 -15.30 -11.66
CA LYS A 158 -16.16 -15.93 -11.14
C LYS A 158 -16.99 -14.91 -10.36
N ARG A 159 -18.30 -15.00 -10.47
CA ARG A 159 -19.21 -14.21 -9.65
C ARG A 159 -19.31 -14.81 -8.26
N TYR A 160 -19.24 -13.95 -7.27
CA TYR A 160 -19.51 -14.27 -5.87
C TYR A 160 -20.90 -13.71 -5.50
N GLU A 161 -21.75 -14.56 -4.90
CA GLU A 161 -23.13 -14.20 -4.53
C GLU A 161 -23.23 -13.62 -3.10
N GLY A 162 -22.09 -13.44 -2.41
CA GLY A 162 -22.04 -12.84 -1.08
C GLY A 162 -22.13 -11.30 -1.09
N GLU A 163 -22.26 -10.71 0.10
CA GLU A 163 -22.51 -9.28 0.29
C GLU A 163 -21.47 -8.37 -0.38
N ASN A 164 -20.20 -8.77 -0.41
CA ASN A 164 -19.11 -7.97 -1.01
C ASN A 164 -19.02 -8.07 -2.55
N GLY A 165 -19.69 -9.03 -3.18
CA GLY A 165 -19.67 -9.27 -4.61
C GLY A 165 -18.33 -9.76 -5.19
N PHE A 166 -17.32 -10.05 -4.34
CA PHE A 166 -15.98 -10.50 -4.73
C PHE A 166 -15.49 -11.66 -3.85
N TYR A 167 -14.74 -12.58 -4.45
CA TYR A 167 -13.96 -13.57 -3.70
C TYR A 167 -12.76 -12.93 -3.02
N SER A 168 -12.39 -13.42 -1.84
CA SER A 168 -11.12 -13.06 -1.20
C SER A 168 -9.92 -13.56 -1.98
N TYR A 169 -8.72 -12.99 -1.76
CA TYR A 169 -7.48 -13.49 -2.36
C TYR A 169 -7.24 -14.97 -2.05
N LYS A 170 -7.55 -15.39 -0.83
CA LYS A 170 -7.44 -16.78 -0.41
C LYS A 170 -8.38 -17.70 -1.18
N GLU A 171 -9.66 -17.37 -1.27
CA GLU A 171 -10.65 -18.16 -2.02
C GLU A 171 -10.31 -18.20 -3.51
N LEU A 172 -9.82 -17.09 -4.07
CA LEU A 172 -9.34 -17.05 -5.45
C LEU A 172 -8.15 -18.00 -5.64
N ALA A 173 -7.17 -17.98 -4.74
CA ALA A 173 -6.03 -18.89 -4.82
C ALA A 173 -6.47 -20.36 -4.75
N GLU A 174 -7.41 -20.71 -3.86
CA GLU A 174 -7.94 -22.06 -3.70
C GLU A 174 -8.69 -22.58 -4.95
N GLN A 175 -9.27 -21.69 -5.76
CA GLN A 175 -10.03 -22.05 -6.94
C GLN A 175 -9.25 -21.87 -8.24
N LEU A 176 -8.55 -20.74 -8.40
CA LEU A 176 -7.83 -20.40 -9.65
C LEU A 176 -6.60 -21.29 -9.84
N VAL A 177 -5.83 -21.57 -8.79
CA VAL A 177 -4.60 -22.35 -8.90
C VAL A 177 -4.86 -23.78 -9.38
N PRO A 178 -5.82 -24.55 -8.83
CA PRO A 178 -6.16 -25.85 -9.37
C PRO A 178 -6.66 -25.79 -10.82
N TYR A 179 -7.49 -24.80 -11.15
CA TYR A 179 -8.03 -24.64 -12.51
C TYR A 179 -6.92 -24.42 -13.55
N VAL A 180 -6.01 -23.48 -13.31
CA VAL A 180 -4.95 -23.16 -14.29
C VAL A 180 -3.95 -24.32 -14.42
N LYS A 181 -3.72 -25.08 -13.35
CA LYS A 181 -2.88 -26.27 -13.39
C LYS A 181 -3.52 -27.41 -14.18
N ASP A 182 -4.80 -27.69 -13.99
CA ASP A 182 -5.56 -28.71 -14.70
C ASP A 182 -5.62 -28.42 -16.21
N MET A 183 -5.80 -27.13 -16.56
CA MET A 183 -5.81 -26.66 -17.94
C MET A 183 -4.42 -26.58 -18.59
N GLY A 184 -3.34 -26.85 -17.86
CA GLY A 184 -1.98 -26.89 -18.38
C GLY A 184 -1.33 -25.51 -18.60
N TYR A 185 -1.83 -24.46 -17.96
CA TYR A 185 -1.18 -23.15 -17.99
C TYR A 185 0.10 -23.14 -17.14
N THR A 186 1.11 -22.46 -17.63
CA THR A 186 2.42 -22.31 -16.95
C THR A 186 2.54 -21.03 -16.16
N HIS A 187 1.81 -20.00 -16.57
CA HIS A 187 1.82 -18.66 -15.99
C HIS A 187 0.40 -18.12 -15.83
N VAL A 188 0.21 -17.26 -14.86
CA VAL A 188 -0.99 -16.46 -14.67
C VAL A 188 -0.59 -15.00 -14.78
N GLU A 189 -1.27 -14.24 -15.63
CA GLU A 189 -1.17 -12.79 -15.74
C GLU A 189 -2.43 -12.19 -15.10
N LEU A 190 -2.23 -11.49 -13.99
CA LEU A 190 -3.33 -10.81 -13.31
C LEU A 190 -3.51 -9.42 -13.91
N LEU A 191 -4.72 -9.10 -14.38
CA LEU A 191 -5.09 -7.70 -14.60
C LEU A 191 -4.93 -6.92 -13.30
N PRO A 192 -4.85 -5.56 -13.34
CA PRO A 192 -4.43 -4.78 -12.19
C PRO A 192 -5.16 -5.13 -10.90
N VAL A 193 -4.39 -5.49 -9.88
CA VAL A 193 -4.88 -5.78 -8.52
C VAL A 193 -4.50 -4.69 -7.51
N MET A 194 -3.96 -3.58 -7.99
CA MET A 194 -3.69 -2.39 -7.19
C MET A 194 -5.00 -1.69 -6.83
N GLU A 195 -5.02 -0.92 -5.74
CA GLU A 195 -6.23 -0.23 -5.30
C GLU A 195 -6.71 0.82 -6.30
N HIS A 196 -8.00 0.83 -6.55
CA HIS A 196 -8.67 1.70 -7.51
C HIS A 196 -10.12 1.98 -7.07
N PRO A 197 -10.68 3.19 -7.34
CA PRO A 197 -12.01 3.57 -6.86
C PRO A 197 -13.15 3.03 -7.73
N LEU A 198 -12.92 2.83 -9.02
CA LEU A 198 -13.94 2.51 -10.02
C LEU A 198 -13.82 1.07 -10.52
N ASP A 199 -14.80 0.22 -10.23
CA ASP A 199 -14.84 -1.18 -10.68
C ASP A 199 -14.78 -1.31 -12.21
N ALA A 200 -15.49 -0.43 -12.93
CA ALA A 200 -15.51 -0.42 -14.39
C ALA A 200 -14.15 -0.10 -15.05
N SER A 201 -13.17 0.39 -14.28
CA SER A 201 -11.81 0.60 -14.78
C SER A 201 -10.98 -0.68 -14.84
N TRP A 202 -11.49 -1.80 -14.31
CA TRP A 202 -10.76 -3.07 -14.18
C TRP A 202 -9.40 -2.95 -13.48
N GLY A 203 -9.27 -1.94 -12.60
CA GLY A 203 -8.04 -1.65 -11.88
C GLY A 203 -7.03 -0.77 -12.65
N TYR A 204 -7.33 -0.30 -13.85
CA TYR A 204 -6.42 0.56 -14.62
C TYR A 204 -6.41 2.03 -14.15
N GLN A 205 -7.40 2.47 -13.36
CA GLN A 205 -7.41 3.80 -12.72
C GLN A 205 -6.88 3.71 -11.28
N VAL A 206 -5.59 3.41 -11.15
CA VAL A 206 -4.93 3.15 -9.87
C VAL A 206 -4.89 4.40 -8.99
N THR A 207 -5.23 4.24 -7.72
CA THR A 207 -5.07 5.28 -6.67
C THR A 207 -4.09 4.86 -5.57
N GLY A 208 -3.79 3.56 -5.43
CA GLY A 208 -2.84 3.03 -4.45
C GLY A 208 -1.87 2.05 -5.08
N TYR A 209 -0.71 2.54 -5.55
CA TYR A 209 0.27 1.72 -6.28
C TYR A 209 0.91 0.61 -5.45
N TYR A 210 0.95 0.76 -4.12
CA TYR A 210 1.55 -0.19 -3.18
C TYR A 210 0.52 -1.00 -2.41
N ALA A 211 -0.78 -0.69 -2.58
CA ALA A 211 -1.88 -1.36 -1.91
C ALA A 211 -2.55 -2.36 -2.86
N PRO A 212 -2.65 -3.66 -2.50
CA PRO A 212 -3.58 -4.55 -3.18
C PRO A 212 -5.01 -4.07 -2.90
N THR A 213 -5.90 -4.21 -3.90
CA THR A 213 -7.28 -3.72 -3.73
C THR A 213 -7.98 -4.39 -2.56
N ALA A 214 -8.61 -3.57 -1.71
CA ALA A 214 -9.36 -4.02 -0.54
C ALA A 214 -10.60 -4.89 -0.88
N ARG A 215 -10.99 -4.94 -2.16
CA ARG A 215 -12.09 -5.79 -2.65
C ARG A 215 -11.91 -7.26 -2.34
N HIS A 216 -10.67 -7.72 -2.39
CA HIS A 216 -10.32 -9.13 -2.25
C HIS A 216 -9.66 -9.46 -0.90
N GLY A 217 -9.40 -8.48 -0.05
CA GLY A 217 -8.85 -8.71 1.28
C GLY A 217 -7.63 -7.87 1.64
N SER A 218 -6.71 -8.46 2.38
CA SER A 218 -5.53 -7.80 2.94
C SER A 218 -4.25 -8.12 2.16
N PRO A 219 -3.16 -7.33 2.34
CA PRO A 219 -1.86 -7.64 1.74
C PRO A 219 -1.27 -9.00 2.13
N LYS A 220 -1.72 -9.61 3.24
CA LYS A 220 -1.21 -10.91 3.71
C LYS A 220 -1.89 -12.11 3.05
N GLU A 221 -3.06 -11.94 2.51
CA GLU A 221 -3.82 -12.98 1.80
C GLU A 221 -3.30 -13.18 0.40
#